data_986c0e69d15edacc50042d5d014a16dd
#
_entry.id   986c0e69d15edacc50042d5d014a16dd
#
_cell.length_a   1.000
_cell.length_b   1.000
_cell.length_c   1.000
_cell.angle_alpha   90.00
_cell.angle_beta   90.00
_cell.angle_gamma   90.00
#
_symmetry.space_group_name_H-M   'P 1'
#
loop_
_entity.id
_entity.type
_entity.pdbx_description
1 polymer ?
#
loop_
_entity_poly.entity_id
_entity_poly.type
_entity_poly.pdbx_seq_one_letter_code
_entity_poly.pdbx_strand_id
1 'polypeptide(L)'
;MPRGPRLRRRPPLVSLVTPVYGVAPYLPRFLSSLDAQDHPHNRLQIVLVLDGACDDSPRVCRTWARRTDLDVEIVETDNGGQGRARNVGMGRAHGQWIGFPDPDDWLAPDFLTRLLGARRRGDFLLAGRTLIHQDGAETAHPLDFRFQSGTARADAARQPQAIQLSVHECLIRADRALAARFPEGREAPTFEDALYLGRIRTGGGRIVYVPEAVYHYDKRVSGDSAVQTAWLRPGRYVAQMRTRYHALLDAAGGEPWAQQTILYDLGWYFGVVDAGRMPTAPPGLGEAHAAEMRELAQRLDSDQIIRSPWGNLRARDRARLLLWKGCPEVAVVRDGEVMELCTVESPSRQADPLRYAGTDVGWILTGAEAVQRYSGGDVPRIPLWPRRPRLGQTRPARTMSLQGLLRRRR
;
A
#
# COMPACT_ATOMS: atom_id res chain seq x y z
N MET A 1 42.88 -24.11 -5.65
CA MET A 1 43.03 -24.42 -4.23
C MET A 1 41.66 -24.84 -3.68
N PRO A 2 41.49 -26.00 -3.05
CA PRO A 2 40.22 -26.38 -2.45
C PRO A 2 39.91 -25.45 -1.28
N ARG A 3 38.70 -24.89 -1.25
CA ARG A 3 38.21 -24.07 -0.15
C ARG A 3 38.14 -24.94 1.11
N GLY A 4 38.83 -24.52 2.16
CA GLY A 4 38.80 -25.18 3.47
C GLY A 4 37.41 -25.34 4.05
N PRO A 5 37.22 -26.19 5.11
CA PRO A 5 35.91 -26.47 5.67
C PRO A 5 35.25 -25.17 6.12
N ARG A 6 34.07 -24.88 5.52
CA ARG A 6 33.24 -23.75 5.93
C ARG A 6 32.84 -23.99 7.39
N LEU A 7 33.38 -23.20 8.31
CA LEU A 7 32.87 -23.07 9.68
C LEU A 7 31.34 -23.02 9.58
N ARG A 8 30.61 -23.78 10.40
CA ARG A 8 29.14 -23.73 10.46
C ARG A 8 28.71 -22.27 10.69
N ARG A 9 28.36 -21.55 9.62
CA ARG A 9 27.86 -20.21 9.72
C ARG A 9 26.58 -20.26 10.56
N ARG A 10 26.45 -19.33 11.52
CA ARG A 10 25.18 -19.12 12.20
C ARG A 10 24.13 -18.82 11.11
N PRO A 11 22.89 -19.37 11.20
CA PRO A 11 21.87 -19.09 10.20
C PRO A 11 21.67 -17.57 10.06
N PRO A 12 21.34 -17.06 8.87
CA PRO A 12 21.11 -15.63 8.67
C PRO A 12 19.99 -15.16 9.61
N LEU A 13 20.07 -13.91 10.04
CA LEU A 13 19.00 -13.28 10.80
C LEU A 13 17.93 -12.73 9.84
N VAL A 14 18.37 -12.24 8.67
CA VAL A 14 17.50 -11.67 7.63
C VAL A 14 17.75 -12.36 6.30
N SER A 15 16.68 -12.64 5.56
CA SER A 15 16.71 -12.92 4.12
C SER A 15 15.96 -11.81 3.38
N LEU A 16 16.59 -11.20 2.39
CA LEU A 16 15.93 -10.28 1.47
C LEU A 16 15.66 -11.01 0.16
N VAL A 17 14.41 -11.05 -0.26
CA VAL A 17 13.92 -11.71 -1.47
C VAL A 17 13.47 -10.65 -2.46
N THR A 18 14.14 -10.53 -3.59
CA THR A 18 13.90 -9.48 -4.59
C THR A 18 13.57 -10.08 -5.95
N PRO A 19 12.37 -9.83 -6.50
CA PRO A 19 12.03 -10.17 -7.87
C PRO A 19 12.71 -9.22 -8.83
N VAL A 20 13.37 -9.75 -9.88
CA VAL A 20 14.13 -8.96 -10.86
C VAL A 20 13.56 -9.19 -12.25
N TYR A 21 12.99 -8.12 -12.85
CA TYR A 21 12.47 -8.14 -14.22
C TYR A 21 12.50 -6.74 -14.85
N GLY A 22 13.28 -6.55 -15.93
CA GLY A 22 13.31 -5.30 -16.68
C GLY A 22 13.81 -4.08 -15.91
N VAL A 23 14.78 -4.24 -14.98
CA VAL A 23 15.22 -3.19 -14.04
C VAL A 23 16.72 -2.93 -14.08
N ALA A 24 17.42 -3.36 -15.12
CA ALA A 24 18.87 -3.21 -15.24
C ALA A 24 19.41 -1.80 -14.92
N PRO A 25 18.77 -0.68 -15.31
CA PRO A 25 19.24 0.67 -14.99
C PRO A 25 19.21 1.02 -13.50
N TYR A 26 18.31 0.40 -12.73
CA TYR A 26 18.07 0.70 -11.31
C TYR A 26 18.91 -0.17 -10.38
N LEU A 27 19.22 -1.41 -10.82
CA LEU A 27 19.95 -2.40 -10.02
C LEU A 27 21.25 -1.89 -9.39
N PRO A 28 22.12 -1.09 -10.05
CA PRO A 28 23.36 -0.66 -9.43
C PRO A 28 23.17 0.10 -8.13
N ARG A 29 22.16 0.97 -8.03
CA ARG A 29 21.82 1.72 -6.82
C ARG A 29 21.27 0.79 -5.74
N PHE A 30 20.31 -0.07 -6.10
CA PHE A 30 19.74 -1.06 -5.20
C PHE A 30 20.82 -1.95 -4.58
N LEU A 31 21.65 -2.60 -5.41
CA LEU A 31 22.69 -3.53 -4.98
C LEU A 31 23.74 -2.84 -4.11
N SER A 32 24.11 -1.60 -4.44
CA SER A 32 25.01 -0.79 -3.60
C SER A 32 24.39 -0.49 -2.24
N SER A 33 23.08 -0.30 -2.14
CA SER A 33 22.41 -0.07 -0.87
C SER A 33 22.37 -1.32 0.02
N LEU A 34 22.43 -2.53 -0.57
CA LEU A 34 22.57 -3.78 0.17
C LEU A 34 23.98 -3.93 0.73
N ASP A 35 25.00 -3.62 -0.08
CA ASP A 35 26.41 -3.62 0.39
C ASP A 35 26.67 -2.59 1.48
N ALA A 36 25.91 -1.48 1.48
CA ALA A 36 26.04 -0.38 2.45
C ALA A 36 25.30 -0.62 3.77
N GLN A 37 24.60 -1.76 3.95
CA GLN A 37 23.91 -2.01 5.21
C GLN A 37 24.89 -2.19 6.36
N ASP A 38 24.63 -1.51 7.48
CA ASP A 38 25.40 -1.63 8.74
C ASP A 38 25.11 -2.94 9.51
N HIS A 39 24.14 -3.73 9.00
CA HIS A 39 23.84 -5.07 9.52
C HIS A 39 24.96 -6.07 9.16
N PRO A 40 25.38 -6.96 10.08
CA PRO A 40 26.46 -7.91 9.81
C PRO A 40 26.20 -8.76 8.55
N HIS A 41 27.04 -8.64 7.53
CA HIS A 41 26.87 -9.30 6.22
C HIS A 41 26.77 -10.82 6.34
N ASN A 42 27.49 -11.44 7.29
CA ASN A 42 27.41 -12.88 7.55
C ASN A 42 26.08 -13.32 8.20
N ARG A 43 25.18 -12.38 8.47
CA ARG A 43 23.83 -12.59 9.01
C ARG A 43 22.74 -12.14 8.02
N LEU A 44 23.11 -11.74 6.81
CA LEU A 44 22.23 -11.27 5.75
C LEU A 44 22.34 -12.20 4.54
N GLN A 45 21.22 -12.77 4.12
CA GLN A 45 21.06 -13.52 2.88
C GLN A 45 20.31 -12.68 1.87
N ILE A 46 20.77 -12.67 0.63
CA ILE A 46 20.10 -12.03 -0.51
C ILE A 46 19.67 -13.11 -1.50
N VAL A 47 18.38 -13.14 -1.85
CA VAL A 47 17.83 -14.03 -2.88
C VAL A 47 17.28 -13.17 -4.02
N LEU A 48 18.01 -13.15 -5.13
CA LEU A 48 17.60 -12.46 -6.35
C LEU A 48 16.89 -13.45 -7.28
N VAL A 49 15.61 -13.21 -7.58
CA VAL A 49 14.82 -14.06 -8.45
C VAL A 49 14.68 -13.40 -9.84
N LEU A 50 15.42 -13.91 -10.83
CA LEU A 50 15.35 -13.46 -12.21
C LEU A 50 14.07 -14.04 -12.85
N ASP A 51 13.01 -13.24 -12.93
CA ASP A 51 11.67 -13.64 -13.39
C ASP A 51 11.54 -13.54 -14.92
N GLY A 52 12.33 -14.33 -15.64
CA GLY A 52 12.37 -14.31 -17.11
C GLY A 52 12.90 -12.98 -17.67
N ALA A 53 13.87 -12.35 -16.99
CA ALA A 53 14.43 -11.07 -17.39
C ALA A 53 15.11 -11.15 -18.76
N CYS A 54 14.69 -10.27 -19.68
CA CYS A 54 15.17 -10.20 -21.06
C CYS A 54 16.11 -9.00 -21.33
N ASP A 55 16.43 -8.24 -20.27
CA ASP A 55 17.38 -7.13 -20.31
C ASP A 55 18.74 -7.50 -19.66
N ASP A 56 19.60 -6.52 -19.40
CA ASP A 56 20.90 -6.71 -18.77
C ASP A 56 20.86 -7.09 -17.28
N SER A 57 19.68 -7.15 -16.65
CA SER A 57 19.53 -7.44 -15.22
C SER A 57 20.28 -8.70 -14.77
N PRO A 58 20.20 -9.86 -15.49
CA PRO A 58 20.94 -11.07 -15.10
C PRO A 58 22.45 -10.87 -15.07
N ARG A 59 23.01 -10.11 -16.01
CA ARG A 59 24.45 -9.81 -16.07
C ARG A 59 24.89 -8.92 -14.89
N VAL A 60 24.09 -7.89 -14.59
CA VAL A 60 24.36 -6.99 -13.47
C VAL A 60 24.34 -7.75 -12.14
N CYS A 61 23.29 -8.54 -11.89
CA CYS A 61 23.17 -9.36 -10.67
C CYS A 61 24.33 -10.33 -10.50
N ARG A 62 24.68 -11.09 -11.53
CA ARG A 62 25.81 -12.07 -11.47
C ARG A 62 27.14 -11.39 -11.30
N THR A 63 27.35 -10.20 -11.87
CA THR A 63 28.59 -9.43 -11.73
C THR A 63 28.75 -8.93 -10.29
N TRP A 64 27.69 -8.40 -9.71
CA TRP A 64 27.68 -7.95 -8.32
C TRP A 64 27.87 -9.10 -7.33
N ALA A 65 27.13 -10.21 -7.50
CA ALA A 65 27.20 -11.39 -6.63
C ALA A 65 28.63 -12.02 -6.54
N ARG A 66 29.49 -11.78 -7.52
CA ARG A 66 30.89 -12.21 -7.50
C ARG A 66 31.81 -11.31 -6.69
N ARG A 67 31.41 -10.08 -6.42
CA ARG A 67 32.22 -9.03 -5.78
C ARG A 67 31.85 -8.77 -4.33
N THR A 68 30.55 -8.91 -4.02
CA THR A 68 30.03 -8.70 -2.66
C THR A 68 30.48 -9.81 -1.70
N ASP A 69 30.60 -9.51 -0.43
CA ASP A 69 30.81 -10.47 0.66
C ASP A 69 29.52 -11.00 1.30
N LEU A 70 28.37 -10.51 0.83
CA LEU A 70 27.04 -10.99 1.23
C LEU A 70 26.81 -12.44 0.77
N ASP A 71 25.91 -13.14 1.45
CA ASP A 71 25.46 -14.47 1.06
C ASP A 71 24.34 -14.32 0.00
N VAL A 72 24.70 -14.51 -1.29
CA VAL A 72 23.83 -14.25 -2.43
C VAL A 72 23.45 -15.55 -3.13
N GLU A 73 22.16 -15.78 -3.31
CA GLU A 73 21.59 -16.81 -4.18
C GLU A 73 20.85 -16.13 -5.35
N ILE A 74 21.16 -16.54 -6.57
CA ILE A 74 20.45 -16.12 -7.79
C ILE A 74 19.62 -17.30 -8.27
N VAL A 75 18.31 -17.11 -8.39
CA VAL A 75 17.33 -18.09 -8.87
C VAL A 75 16.76 -17.60 -10.19
N GLU A 76 16.78 -18.45 -11.21
CA GLU A 76 16.19 -18.16 -12.52
C GLU A 76 14.85 -18.89 -12.66
N THR A 77 13.84 -18.20 -13.17
CA THR A 77 12.50 -18.76 -13.41
C THR A 77 11.89 -18.14 -14.66
N ASP A 78 10.95 -18.83 -15.28
CA ASP A 78 10.11 -18.25 -16.31
C ASP A 78 9.28 -17.11 -15.75
N ASN A 79 9.03 -16.09 -16.57
CA ASN A 79 8.28 -14.92 -16.17
C ASN A 79 6.86 -15.26 -15.69
N GLY A 80 6.65 -15.21 -14.38
CA GLY A 80 5.39 -15.48 -13.70
C GLY A 80 4.81 -14.28 -12.94
N GLY A 81 5.50 -13.15 -12.95
CA GLY A 81 5.14 -11.92 -12.22
C GLY A 81 5.66 -11.91 -10.80
N GLN A 82 5.69 -10.71 -10.21
CA GLN A 82 6.35 -10.44 -8.94
C GLN A 82 5.86 -11.32 -7.77
N GLY A 83 4.56 -11.64 -7.70
CA GLY A 83 4.02 -12.51 -6.65
C GLY A 83 4.61 -13.92 -6.71
N ARG A 84 4.68 -14.52 -7.93
CA ARG A 84 5.31 -15.83 -8.13
C ARG A 84 6.81 -15.79 -7.84
N ALA A 85 7.50 -14.77 -8.32
CA ALA A 85 8.93 -14.62 -8.08
C ALA A 85 9.24 -14.50 -6.56
N ARG A 86 8.46 -13.70 -5.81
CA ARG A 86 8.58 -13.65 -4.34
C ARG A 86 8.30 -15.00 -3.69
N ASN A 87 7.30 -15.76 -4.17
CA ASN A 87 7.02 -17.11 -3.67
C ASN A 87 8.18 -18.09 -3.90
N VAL A 88 8.81 -18.05 -5.07
CA VAL A 88 10.00 -18.85 -5.39
C VAL A 88 11.16 -18.47 -4.45
N GLY A 89 11.43 -17.18 -4.29
CA GLY A 89 12.50 -16.70 -3.43
C GLY A 89 12.27 -16.99 -1.94
N MET A 90 11.02 -16.93 -1.46
CA MET A 90 10.67 -17.36 -0.09
C MET A 90 11.06 -18.81 0.20
N GLY A 91 10.95 -19.69 -0.80
CA GLY A 91 11.36 -21.09 -0.67
C GLY A 91 12.88 -21.29 -0.51
N ARG A 92 13.66 -20.23 -0.74
CA ARG A 92 15.14 -20.18 -0.59
C ARG A 92 15.59 -19.41 0.65
N ALA A 93 14.65 -18.70 1.29
CA ALA A 93 14.97 -17.89 2.45
C ALA A 93 15.21 -18.74 3.71
N HIS A 94 16.28 -18.47 4.42
CA HIS A 94 16.69 -19.17 5.65
C HIS A 94 16.77 -18.22 6.86
N GLY A 95 16.49 -16.93 6.68
CA GLY A 95 16.49 -15.91 7.71
C GLY A 95 15.35 -16.11 8.71
N GLN A 96 15.54 -15.63 9.92
CA GLN A 96 14.47 -15.54 10.92
C GLN A 96 13.43 -14.46 10.56
N TRP A 97 13.85 -13.47 9.80
CA TRP A 97 13.04 -12.41 9.23
C TRP A 97 13.23 -12.38 7.72
N ILE A 98 12.14 -12.17 7.00
CA ILE A 98 12.12 -12.09 5.53
C ILE A 98 11.62 -10.71 5.12
N GLY A 99 12.36 -10.04 4.24
CA GLY A 99 11.97 -8.80 3.58
C GLY A 99 11.85 -8.98 2.08
N PHE A 100 11.11 -8.07 1.42
CA PHE A 100 10.82 -8.14 -0.01
C PHE A 100 11.07 -6.79 -0.70
N PRO A 101 12.30 -6.23 -0.63
CA PRO A 101 12.59 -4.97 -1.27
C PRO A 101 12.48 -5.06 -2.80
N ASP A 102 12.01 -3.99 -3.43
CA ASP A 102 11.91 -3.88 -4.87
C ASP A 102 13.25 -3.43 -5.49
N PRO A 103 13.63 -3.96 -6.66
CA PRO A 103 14.98 -3.77 -7.24
C PRO A 103 15.19 -2.40 -7.91
N ASP A 104 14.17 -1.58 -8.02
CA ASP A 104 14.21 -0.20 -8.53
C ASP A 104 14.31 0.86 -7.42
N ASP A 105 14.26 0.43 -6.17
CA ASP A 105 14.32 1.25 -4.96
C ASP A 105 15.69 1.15 -4.26
N TRP A 106 15.82 1.69 -3.03
CA TRP A 106 17.02 1.45 -2.20
C TRP A 106 16.73 1.61 -0.71
N LEU A 107 17.60 1.05 0.11
CA LEU A 107 17.51 1.07 1.56
C LEU A 107 18.49 2.10 2.14
N ALA A 108 18.08 2.82 3.19
CA ALA A 108 19.03 3.59 4.00
C ALA A 108 20.06 2.64 4.66
N PRO A 109 21.30 3.08 4.89
CA PRO A 109 22.38 2.19 5.41
C PRO A 109 22.05 1.50 6.74
N ASP A 110 21.27 2.12 7.60
CA ASP A 110 20.87 1.61 8.92
C ASP A 110 19.46 0.99 8.94
N PHE A 111 18.83 0.80 7.77
CA PHE A 111 17.45 0.31 7.65
C PHE A 111 17.22 -1.01 8.40
N LEU A 112 18.05 -2.02 8.14
CA LEU A 112 17.92 -3.33 8.78
C LEU A 112 18.18 -3.27 10.28
N THR A 113 19.19 -2.54 10.69
CA THR A 113 19.56 -2.40 12.12
C THR A 113 18.48 -1.67 12.90
N ARG A 114 17.86 -0.62 12.33
CA ARG A 114 16.73 0.10 12.94
C ARG A 114 15.52 -0.80 13.11
N LEU A 115 15.11 -1.50 12.08
CA LEU A 115 13.97 -2.44 12.15
C LEU A 115 14.20 -3.50 13.22
N LEU A 116 15.34 -4.19 13.15
CA LEU A 116 15.67 -5.27 14.08
C LEU A 116 15.86 -4.78 15.53
N GLY A 117 16.36 -3.56 15.71
CA GLY A 117 16.49 -2.93 17.03
C GLY A 117 15.16 -2.69 17.73
N ALA A 118 14.11 -2.43 16.95
CA ALA A 118 12.78 -2.18 17.47
C ALA A 118 11.99 -3.45 17.83
N ARG A 119 12.42 -4.66 17.39
CA ARG A 119 11.68 -5.91 17.57
C ARG A 119 11.50 -6.31 19.03
N ARG A 120 10.36 -6.91 19.35
CA ARG A 120 10.07 -7.53 20.65
C ARG A 120 9.35 -8.88 20.47
N ARG A 121 9.28 -9.66 21.55
CA ARG A 121 8.51 -10.91 21.55
C ARG A 121 7.04 -10.64 21.20
N GLY A 122 6.50 -11.39 20.24
CA GLY A 122 5.12 -11.26 19.78
C GLY A 122 4.94 -10.29 18.61
N ASP A 123 6.00 -9.58 18.17
CA ASP A 123 5.97 -8.83 16.91
C ASP A 123 6.15 -9.81 15.75
N PHE A 124 5.37 -9.64 14.68
CA PHE A 124 5.50 -10.48 13.50
C PHE A 124 5.87 -9.67 12.24
N LEU A 125 5.67 -8.36 12.26
CA LEU A 125 5.98 -7.46 11.18
C LEU A 125 6.61 -6.19 11.71
N LEU A 126 7.72 -5.78 11.11
CA LEU A 126 8.42 -4.53 11.34
C LEU A 126 8.35 -3.73 10.04
N ALA A 127 7.74 -2.56 10.06
CA ALA A 127 7.58 -1.69 8.90
C ALA A 127 8.41 -0.42 9.05
N GLY A 128 9.25 -0.15 8.07
CA GLY A 128 9.98 1.09 7.93
C GLY A 128 9.13 2.20 7.30
N ARG A 129 9.69 3.39 7.31
CA ARG A 129 9.11 4.59 6.71
C ARG A 129 9.53 4.70 5.25
N THR A 130 8.57 4.88 4.34
CA THR A 130 8.85 5.08 2.92
C THR A 130 8.93 6.57 2.59
N LEU A 131 10.05 6.98 1.97
CA LEU A 131 10.22 8.28 1.34
C LEU A 131 10.13 8.12 -0.18
N ILE A 132 9.31 8.94 -0.82
CA ILE A 132 9.09 8.93 -2.27
C ILE A 132 10.02 9.95 -2.93
N HIS A 133 10.82 9.48 -3.87
CA HIS A 133 11.67 10.32 -4.71
C HIS A 133 11.03 10.46 -6.09
N GLN A 134 10.80 11.69 -6.51
CA GLN A 134 10.27 12.00 -7.84
C GLN A 134 10.83 13.33 -8.33
N ASP A 135 11.44 13.36 -9.53
CA ASP A 135 11.97 14.58 -10.15
C ASP A 135 12.94 15.39 -9.25
N GLY A 136 13.76 14.67 -8.46
CA GLY A 136 14.68 15.30 -7.51
C GLY A 136 14.03 15.82 -6.22
N ALA A 137 12.72 15.70 -6.07
CA ALA A 137 12.01 16.02 -4.85
C ALA A 137 11.81 14.76 -3.98
N GLU A 138 11.89 14.95 -2.67
CA GLU A 138 11.58 13.92 -1.67
C GLU A 138 10.26 14.29 -0.96
N THR A 139 9.36 13.32 -0.86
CA THR A 139 8.07 13.49 -0.20
C THR A 139 7.74 12.29 0.67
N ALA A 140 6.96 12.50 1.73
CA ALA A 140 6.48 11.42 2.56
C ALA A 140 5.40 10.61 1.84
N HIS A 141 5.38 9.29 2.09
CA HIS A 141 4.32 8.42 1.59
C HIS A 141 2.95 8.81 2.21
N PRO A 142 1.83 8.68 1.51
CA PRO A 142 0.49 8.98 2.06
C PRO A 142 0.15 8.28 3.38
N LEU A 143 0.74 7.13 3.65
CA LEU A 143 0.61 6.41 4.92
C LEU A 143 1.62 6.84 6.00
N ASP A 144 2.34 7.93 5.82
CA ASP A 144 3.37 8.43 6.76
C ASP A 144 2.80 8.81 8.14
N PHE A 145 1.50 9.08 8.22
CA PHE A 145 0.82 9.32 9.49
C PHE A 145 1.02 8.19 10.52
N ARG A 146 1.34 6.96 10.09
CA ARG A 146 1.64 5.81 10.95
C ARG A 146 2.88 6.02 11.83
N PHE A 147 3.75 6.94 11.46
CA PHE A 147 5.05 7.18 12.07
C PHE A 147 5.11 8.45 12.95
N GLN A 148 4.02 9.22 13.03
CA GLN A 148 4.01 10.51 13.73
C GLN A 148 4.22 10.41 15.25
N SER A 149 3.96 9.26 15.85
CA SER A 149 4.12 9.03 17.30
C SER A 149 5.45 8.34 17.65
N GLY A 150 6.45 8.38 16.77
CA GLY A 150 7.68 7.60 16.91
C GLY A 150 7.42 6.09 16.71
N THR A 151 8.32 5.25 17.22
CA THR A 151 8.15 3.78 17.12
C THR A 151 6.86 3.34 17.80
N ALA A 152 5.88 2.91 17.01
CA ALA A 152 4.57 2.49 17.47
C ALA A 152 4.35 0.99 17.29
N ARG A 153 3.58 0.37 18.17
CA ARG A 153 3.15 -1.04 18.09
C ARG A 153 1.65 -1.13 18.03
N ALA A 154 1.14 -1.72 16.97
CA ALA A 154 -0.27 -1.95 16.78
C ALA A 154 -0.62 -3.44 16.96
N ASP A 155 -1.64 -3.72 17.73
CA ASP A 155 -2.25 -5.05 17.80
C ASP A 155 -3.02 -5.30 16.50
N ALA A 156 -2.60 -6.30 15.74
CA ALA A 156 -3.14 -6.59 14.41
C ALA A 156 -4.64 -6.97 14.43
N ALA A 157 -5.13 -7.55 15.52
CA ALA A 157 -6.53 -7.93 15.65
C ALA A 157 -7.41 -6.78 16.20
N ARG A 158 -6.86 -5.95 17.09
CA ARG A 158 -7.64 -4.95 17.82
C ARG A 158 -7.62 -3.55 17.23
N GLN A 159 -6.69 -3.27 16.31
CA GLN A 159 -6.51 -1.94 15.71
C GLN A 159 -6.75 -2.00 14.19
N PRO A 160 -8.01 -1.89 13.73
CA PRO A 160 -8.37 -2.00 12.32
C PRO A 160 -7.64 -1.00 11.42
N GLN A 161 -7.27 0.16 11.99
CA GLN A 161 -6.59 1.23 11.27
C GLN A 161 -5.08 0.99 11.10
N ALA A 162 -4.52 -0.01 11.78
CA ALA A 162 -3.13 -0.39 11.60
C ALA A 162 -2.97 -1.15 10.27
N ILE A 163 -3.09 -0.43 9.15
CA ILE A 163 -2.98 -1.02 7.82
C ILE A 163 -1.53 -1.03 7.33
N GLN A 164 -1.20 -2.06 6.58
CA GLN A 164 0.04 -2.20 5.82
C GLN A 164 -0.32 -2.74 4.44
N LEU A 165 0.05 -2.02 3.38
CA LEU A 165 -0.36 -2.36 2.01
C LEU A 165 0.80 -2.81 1.13
N SER A 166 2.02 -2.48 1.50
CA SER A 166 3.26 -2.81 0.78
C SER A 166 4.19 -3.67 1.62
N VAL A 167 4.96 -4.52 1.00
CA VAL A 167 5.92 -5.41 1.67
C VAL A 167 7.36 -4.92 1.59
N HIS A 168 7.65 -3.99 0.66
CA HIS A 168 9.01 -3.60 0.33
C HIS A 168 9.77 -2.94 1.50
N GLU A 169 9.09 -2.23 2.37
CA GLU A 169 9.64 -1.61 3.57
C GLU A 169 9.52 -2.47 4.83
N CYS A 170 9.16 -3.76 4.69
CA CYS A 170 8.86 -4.63 5.82
C CYS A 170 9.90 -5.72 6.04
N LEU A 171 10.12 -6.07 7.32
CA LEU A 171 10.64 -7.37 7.74
C LEU A 171 9.51 -8.15 8.41
N ILE A 172 9.29 -9.37 7.94
CA ILE A 172 8.24 -10.28 8.41
C ILE A 172 8.90 -11.50 9.05
N ARG A 173 8.45 -11.90 10.23
CA ARG A 173 8.98 -13.09 10.90
C ARG A 173 8.74 -14.32 10.03
N ALA A 174 9.77 -15.15 9.84
CA ALA A 174 9.79 -16.22 8.84
C ALA A 174 8.65 -17.22 8.98
N ASP A 175 8.28 -17.62 10.22
CA ASP A 175 7.15 -18.52 10.48
C ASP A 175 5.80 -17.95 9.97
N ARG A 176 5.67 -16.63 9.98
CA ARG A 176 4.49 -15.92 9.46
C ARG A 176 4.58 -15.70 7.95
N ALA A 177 5.74 -15.28 7.46
CA ALA A 177 5.95 -15.07 6.04
C ALA A 177 5.70 -16.36 5.24
N LEU A 178 6.19 -17.49 5.73
CA LEU A 178 6.08 -18.80 5.07
C LEU A 178 4.69 -19.46 5.24
N ALA A 179 3.86 -18.97 6.17
CA ALA A 179 2.50 -19.48 6.38
C ALA A 179 1.51 -19.09 5.28
N ALA A 180 1.87 -18.15 4.40
CA ALA A 180 1.05 -17.69 3.28
C ALA A 180 1.87 -17.57 1.99
N ARG A 181 1.16 -17.42 0.88
CA ARG A 181 1.73 -17.17 -0.44
C ARG A 181 1.22 -15.85 -0.98
N PHE A 182 2.08 -15.14 -1.72
CA PHE A 182 1.61 -14.07 -2.59
C PHE A 182 0.63 -14.64 -3.61
N PRO A 183 -0.43 -13.90 -3.95
CA PRO A 183 -1.28 -14.29 -5.06
C PRO A 183 -0.49 -14.23 -6.37
N GLU A 184 -0.64 -15.25 -7.17
CA GLU A 184 -0.03 -15.37 -8.50
C GLU A 184 -1.04 -14.94 -9.57
N GLY A 185 -0.58 -14.78 -10.81
CA GLY A 185 -1.40 -14.32 -11.94
C GLY A 185 -1.26 -12.83 -12.20
N ARG A 186 -1.60 -12.44 -13.45
CA ARG A 186 -1.42 -11.08 -13.98
C ARG A 186 -2.74 -10.35 -14.26
N GLU A 187 -3.86 -11.02 -14.02
CA GLU A 187 -5.20 -10.48 -14.25
C GLU A 187 -5.52 -9.30 -13.33
N ALA A 188 -5.01 -9.31 -12.10
CA ALA A 188 -5.12 -8.21 -11.15
C ALA A 188 -3.75 -7.52 -11.01
N PRO A 189 -3.61 -6.25 -11.45
CA PRO A 189 -2.31 -5.61 -11.58
C PRO A 189 -1.68 -5.13 -10.28
N THR A 190 -2.45 -5.02 -9.18
CA THR A 190 -1.98 -4.54 -7.88
C THR A 190 -2.70 -5.24 -6.73
N PHE A 191 -2.41 -4.81 -5.48
CA PHE A 191 -3.01 -5.32 -4.24
C PHE A 191 -2.55 -6.75 -3.85
N GLU A 192 -1.55 -7.31 -4.51
CA GLU A 192 -0.99 -8.62 -4.14
C GLU A 192 -0.30 -8.57 -2.78
N ASP A 193 0.41 -7.50 -2.48
CA ASP A 193 1.07 -7.25 -1.21
C ASP A 193 0.06 -7.14 -0.06
N ALA A 194 -0.99 -6.34 -0.25
CA ALA A 194 -2.03 -6.16 0.75
C ALA A 194 -2.79 -7.48 1.04
N LEU A 195 -3.07 -8.28 0.01
CA LEU A 195 -3.68 -9.60 0.18
C LEU A 195 -2.75 -10.57 0.92
N TYR A 196 -1.47 -10.61 0.57
CA TYR A 196 -0.48 -11.44 1.26
C TYR A 196 -0.34 -11.02 2.74
N LEU A 197 -0.17 -9.73 2.99
CA LEU A 197 -0.09 -9.17 4.35
C LEU A 197 -1.36 -9.46 5.16
N GLY A 198 -2.52 -9.39 4.52
CA GLY A 198 -3.79 -9.77 5.13
C GLY A 198 -3.81 -11.23 5.56
N ARG A 199 -3.38 -12.15 4.70
CA ARG A 199 -3.31 -13.59 5.01
C ARG A 199 -2.42 -13.89 6.22
N ILE A 200 -1.26 -13.24 6.33
CA ILE A 200 -0.38 -13.45 7.48
C ILE A 200 -0.88 -12.73 8.75
N ARG A 201 -1.70 -11.69 8.62
CA ARG A 201 -2.28 -10.93 9.73
C ARG A 201 -3.29 -11.75 10.53
N THR A 202 -4.03 -12.67 9.90
CA THR A 202 -5.05 -13.52 10.54
C THR A 202 -4.53 -14.29 11.76
N GLY A 203 -3.24 -14.59 11.80
CA GLY A 203 -2.60 -15.23 12.96
C GLY A 203 -2.40 -14.33 14.18
N GLY A 204 -2.90 -13.07 14.17
CA GLY A 204 -2.72 -12.11 15.27
C GLY A 204 -1.27 -11.63 15.43
N GLY A 205 -0.94 -11.05 16.58
CA GLY A 205 0.38 -10.49 16.86
C GLY A 205 0.46 -8.98 16.65
N ARG A 206 1.68 -8.43 16.63
CA ARG A 206 1.87 -6.99 16.52
C ARG A 206 2.61 -6.58 15.27
N ILE A 207 2.14 -5.48 14.67
CA ILE A 207 2.83 -4.70 13.66
C ILE A 207 3.59 -3.58 14.37
N VAL A 208 4.84 -3.38 14.00
CA VAL A 208 5.69 -2.32 14.56
C VAL A 208 6.05 -1.34 13.46
N TYR A 209 5.73 -0.07 13.65
CA TYR A 209 6.09 1.03 12.76
C TYR A 209 7.34 1.72 13.31
N VAL A 210 8.41 1.78 12.51
CA VAL A 210 9.75 2.26 12.90
C VAL A 210 10.15 3.43 12.00
N PRO A 211 9.91 4.69 12.43
CA PRO A 211 10.12 5.87 11.60
C PRO A 211 11.58 6.10 11.21
N GLU A 212 12.52 5.62 12.03
CA GLU A 212 13.96 5.76 11.78
C GLU A 212 14.51 4.80 10.73
N ALA A 213 13.77 3.73 10.41
CA ALA A 213 14.12 2.79 9.35
C ALA A 213 13.56 3.30 8.01
N VAL A 214 14.40 3.91 7.20
CA VAL A 214 13.97 4.58 5.96
C VAL A 214 14.17 3.69 4.75
N TYR A 215 13.12 3.52 3.99
CA TYR A 215 13.07 2.91 2.66
C TYR A 215 12.84 4.00 1.62
N HIS A 216 13.59 4.00 0.54
CA HIS A 216 13.52 5.00 -0.52
C HIS A 216 12.84 4.41 -1.75
N TYR A 217 11.67 4.92 -2.07
CA TYR A 217 10.88 4.54 -3.23
C TYR A 217 11.14 5.48 -4.40
N ASP A 218 11.61 4.94 -5.53
CA ASP A 218 11.83 5.70 -6.76
C ASP A 218 10.57 5.72 -7.63
N LYS A 219 9.86 6.83 -7.59
CA LYS A 219 8.71 7.03 -8.47
C LYS A 219 9.18 7.49 -9.84
N ARG A 220 9.32 6.55 -10.75
CA ARG A 220 9.86 6.77 -12.11
C ARG A 220 9.16 7.90 -12.85
N VAL A 221 9.96 8.79 -13.41
CA VAL A 221 9.48 9.92 -14.26
C VAL A 221 8.83 9.39 -15.54
N SER A 222 9.32 8.28 -16.10
CA SER A 222 8.77 7.61 -17.27
C SER A 222 7.32 7.15 -17.11
N GLY A 223 6.82 7.03 -15.86
CA GLY A 223 5.45 6.60 -15.60
C GLY A 223 5.17 5.13 -15.92
N ASP A 224 6.20 4.30 -16.07
CA ASP A 224 6.13 2.91 -16.49
C ASP A 224 6.14 1.89 -15.35
N SER A 225 6.15 2.35 -14.10
CA SER A 225 6.08 1.45 -12.96
C SER A 225 4.77 0.65 -12.93
N ALA A 226 4.79 -0.51 -12.27
CA ALA A 226 3.61 -1.37 -12.15
C ALA A 226 2.39 -0.63 -11.56
N VAL A 227 2.61 0.19 -10.53
CA VAL A 227 1.55 0.99 -9.90
C VAL A 227 1.02 2.09 -10.82
N GLN A 228 1.91 2.79 -11.54
CA GLN A 228 1.53 3.87 -12.46
C GLN A 228 0.74 3.34 -13.67
N THR A 229 1.15 2.20 -14.24
CA THR A 229 0.48 1.58 -15.39
C THR A 229 -0.77 0.77 -15.02
N ALA A 230 -0.94 0.39 -13.75
CA ALA A 230 -2.09 -0.39 -13.29
C ALA A 230 -3.43 0.27 -13.64
N TRP A 231 -3.51 1.60 -13.58
CA TRP A 231 -4.71 2.36 -13.88
C TRP A 231 -5.16 2.26 -15.35
N LEU A 232 -4.25 1.87 -16.24
CA LEU A 232 -4.52 1.66 -17.66
C LEU A 232 -5.02 0.24 -17.98
N ARG A 233 -5.04 -0.66 -16.99
CA ARG A 233 -5.37 -2.08 -17.20
C ARG A 233 -6.81 -2.36 -16.77
N PRO A 234 -7.65 -2.97 -17.62
CA PRO A 234 -9.03 -3.36 -17.27
C PRO A 234 -9.12 -4.22 -16.01
N GLY A 235 -8.12 -5.07 -15.78
CA GLY A 235 -8.04 -5.92 -14.58
C GLY A 235 -8.05 -5.15 -13.26
N ARG A 236 -7.60 -3.89 -13.23
CA ARG A 236 -7.69 -3.02 -12.04
C ARG A 236 -9.13 -2.80 -11.61
N TYR A 237 -10.07 -2.75 -12.56
CA TYR A 237 -11.46 -2.37 -12.34
C TYR A 237 -12.41 -3.55 -12.10
N VAL A 238 -12.02 -4.75 -12.48
CA VAL A 238 -12.85 -5.96 -12.34
C VAL A 238 -12.08 -7.07 -11.61
N ALA A 239 -11.02 -7.59 -12.24
CA ALA A 239 -10.32 -8.75 -11.72
C ALA A 239 -9.72 -8.49 -10.33
N GLN A 240 -9.22 -7.29 -10.05
CA GLN A 240 -8.68 -6.95 -8.74
C GLN A 240 -9.74 -7.00 -7.64
N MET A 241 -10.95 -6.51 -7.89
CA MET A 241 -12.03 -6.61 -6.91
C MET A 241 -12.37 -8.06 -6.64
N ARG A 242 -12.59 -8.82 -7.71
CA ARG A 242 -12.97 -10.23 -7.65
C ARG A 242 -11.92 -11.12 -7.00
N THR A 243 -10.66 -10.99 -7.38
CA THR A 243 -9.59 -11.93 -6.98
C THR A 243 -8.71 -11.43 -5.84
N ARG A 244 -8.81 -10.14 -5.45
CA ARG A 244 -7.98 -9.56 -4.38
C ARG A 244 -8.82 -9.07 -3.21
N TYR A 245 -9.82 -8.21 -3.43
CA TYR A 245 -10.61 -7.67 -2.32
C TYR A 245 -11.51 -8.75 -1.70
N HIS A 246 -12.24 -9.51 -2.52
CA HIS A 246 -13.05 -10.60 -2.00
C HIS A 246 -12.20 -11.67 -1.31
N ALA A 247 -11.06 -12.03 -1.90
CA ALA A 247 -10.13 -12.98 -1.27
C ALA A 247 -9.55 -12.47 0.07
N LEU A 248 -9.35 -11.16 0.23
CA LEU A 248 -8.95 -10.58 1.51
C LEU A 248 -10.08 -10.68 2.55
N LEU A 249 -11.31 -10.37 2.16
CA LEU A 249 -12.48 -10.51 3.05
C LEU A 249 -12.69 -11.97 3.46
N ASP A 250 -12.53 -12.93 2.54
CA ASP A 250 -12.65 -14.35 2.81
C ASP A 250 -11.56 -14.82 3.79
N ALA A 251 -10.30 -14.48 3.51
CA ALA A 251 -9.17 -14.85 4.35
C ALA A 251 -9.28 -14.27 5.78
N ALA A 252 -9.88 -13.08 5.91
CA ALA A 252 -10.04 -12.38 7.17
C ALA A 252 -11.34 -12.69 7.91
N GLY A 253 -12.26 -13.49 7.32
CA GLY A 253 -13.57 -13.76 7.94
C GLY A 253 -14.41 -12.49 8.20
N GLY A 254 -14.25 -11.44 7.38
CA GLY A 254 -14.98 -10.18 7.53
C GLY A 254 -14.42 -9.22 8.59
N GLU A 255 -13.27 -9.51 9.17
CA GLU A 255 -12.64 -8.67 10.19
C GLU A 255 -12.54 -7.19 9.78
N PRO A 256 -12.77 -6.23 10.71
CA PRO A 256 -12.77 -4.78 10.40
C PRO A 256 -11.49 -4.28 9.73
N TRP A 257 -10.33 -4.82 10.08
CA TRP A 257 -9.06 -4.39 9.49
C TRP A 257 -8.95 -4.71 8.00
N ALA A 258 -9.54 -5.81 7.53
CA ALA A 258 -9.56 -6.15 6.11
C ALA A 258 -10.44 -5.18 5.34
N GLN A 259 -11.60 -4.85 5.90
CA GLN A 259 -12.51 -3.85 5.34
C GLN A 259 -11.84 -2.47 5.28
N GLN A 260 -11.15 -2.04 6.35
CA GLN A 260 -10.43 -0.77 6.38
C GLN A 260 -9.27 -0.72 5.37
N THR A 261 -8.58 -1.84 5.12
CA THR A 261 -7.56 -1.95 4.08
C THR A 261 -8.14 -1.71 2.68
N ILE A 262 -9.27 -2.32 2.39
CA ILE A 262 -10.00 -2.15 1.10
C ILE A 262 -10.53 -0.72 0.97
N LEU A 263 -11.14 -0.18 2.02
CA LEU A 263 -11.70 1.17 2.02
C LEU A 263 -10.62 2.25 1.78
N TYR A 264 -9.40 2.03 2.29
CA TYR A 264 -8.27 2.90 2.00
C TYR A 264 -7.88 2.88 0.50
N ASP A 265 -7.76 1.69 -0.11
CA ASP A 265 -7.43 1.58 -1.54
C ASP A 265 -8.56 2.12 -2.42
N LEU A 266 -9.82 1.91 -2.05
CA LEU A 266 -10.98 2.47 -2.74
C LEU A 266 -11.01 3.99 -2.74
N GLY A 267 -10.51 4.65 -1.68
CA GLY A 267 -10.40 6.11 -1.67
C GLY A 267 -9.49 6.64 -2.79
N TRP A 268 -8.38 5.96 -3.07
CA TRP A 268 -7.53 6.26 -4.23
C TRP A 268 -8.22 5.94 -5.55
N TYR A 269 -8.91 4.81 -5.59
CA TYR A 269 -9.64 4.36 -6.76
C TYR A 269 -10.69 5.40 -7.19
N PHE A 270 -11.56 5.84 -6.30
CA PHE A 270 -12.57 6.87 -6.60
C PHE A 270 -11.94 8.19 -7.01
N GLY A 271 -10.82 8.58 -6.41
CA GLY A 271 -10.09 9.78 -6.80
C GLY A 271 -9.61 9.75 -8.26
N VAL A 272 -9.16 8.61 -8.76
CA VAL A 272 -8.73 8.44 -10.16
C VAL A 272 -9.92 8.44 -11.11
N VAL A 273 -11.01 7.75 -10.75
CA VAL A 273 -12.25 7.70 -11.54
C VAL A 273 -12.86 9.10 -11.69
N ASP A 274 -13.01 9.83 -10.59
CA ASP A 274 -13.59 11.17 -10.59
C ASP A 274 -12.68 12.21 -11.32
N ALA A 275 -11.38 11.98 -11.36
CA ALA A 275 -10.45 12.82 -12.13
C ALA A 275 -10.46 12.52 -13.64
N GLY A 276 -11.32 11.60 -14.10
CA GLY A 276 -11.37 11.20 -15.50
C GLY A 276 -10.11 10.50 -16.01
N ARG A 277 -9.29 9.97 -15.10
CA ARG A 277 -8.04 9.29 -15.44
C ARG A 277 -8.23 7.81 -15.79
N MET A 278 -9.46 7.32 -15.80
CA MET A 278 -9.75 6.00 -16.34
C MET A 278 -9.42 5.97 -17.82
N PRO A 279 -8.79 4.90 -18.32
CA PRO A 279 -8.65 4.71 -19.76
C PRO A 279 -10.05 4.65 -20.39
N THR A 280 -10.13 4.96 -21.68
CA THR A 280 -11.34 4.73 -22.44
C THR A 280 -11.70 3.25 -22.28
N ALA A 281 -12.72 2.97 -21.47
CA ALA A 281 -13.07 1.62 -21.12
C ALA A 281 -13.53 0.85 -22.36
N PRO A 282 -13.12 -0.41 -22.53
CA PRO A 282 -13.75 -1.27 -23.53
C PRO A 282 -15.26 -1.31 -23.31
N PRO A 283 -16.06 -1.49 -24.36
CA PRO A 283 -17.50 -1.67 -24.22
C PRO A 283 -17.84 -2.73 -23.17
N GLY A 284 -18.78 -2.45 -22.26
CA GLY A 284 -19.18 -3.35 -21.17
C GLY A 284 -18.31 -3.32 -19.91
N LEU A 285 -17.13 -2.69 -19.91
CA LEU A 285 -16.31 -2.61 -18.69
C LEU A 285 -17.01 -1.84 -17.58
N GLY A 286 -17.73 -0.77 -17.91
CA GLY A 286 -18.48 0.04 -16.94
C GLY A 286 -19.55 -0.75 -16.18
N GLU A 287 -20.29 -1.60 -16.89
CA GLU A 287 -21.31 -2.49 -16.29
C GLU A 287 -20.66 -3.58 -15.43
N ALA A 288 -19.63 -4.24 -15.94
CA ALA A 288 -18.90 -5.26 -15.19
C ALA A 288 -18.28 -4.67 -13.93
N HIS A 289 -17.66 -3.49 -14.02
CA HIS A 289 -17.13 -2.77 -12.87
C HIS A 289 -18.23 -2.41 -11.86
N ALA A 290 -19.38 -1.87 -12.30
CA ALA A 290 -20.48 -1.52 -11.41
C ALA A 290 -21.07 -2.76 -10.72
N ALA A 291 -21.08 -3.92 -11.39
CA ALA A 291 -21.51 -5.18 -10.78
C ALA A 291 -20.55 -5.61 -9.65
N GLU A 292 -19.24 -5.61 -9.91
CA GLU A 292 -18.22 -5.94 -8.89
C GLU A 292 -18.26 -4.98 -7.69
N MET A 293 -18.45 -3.68 -7.95
CA MET A 293 -18.55 -2.68 -6.88
C MET A 293 -19.80 -2.86 -6.02
N ARG A 294 -20.94 -3.25 -6.61
CA ARG A 294 -22.15 -3.58 -5.84
C ARG A 294 -21.92 -4.82 -4.99
N GLU A 295 -21.34 -5.87 -5.56
CA GLU A 295 -21.03 -7.10 -4.84
C GLU A 295 -20.08 -6.83 -3.68
N LEU A 296 -19.00 -6.06 -3.92
CA LEU A 296 -18.08 -5.66 -2.88
C LEU A 296 -18.78 -4.85 -1.78
N ALA A 297 -19.60 -3.88 -2.14
CA ALA A 297 -20.33 -3.04 -1.19
C ALA A 297 -21.26 -3.87 -0.28
N GLN A 298 -21.90 -4.92 -0.81
CA GLN A 298 -22.73 -5.84 0.00
C GLN A 298 -21.91 -6.53 1.10
N ARG A 299 -20.65 -6.82 0.86
CA ARG A 299 -19.76 -7.50 1.79
C ARG A 299 -19.11 -6.58 2.84
N LEU A 300 -19.05 -5.28 2.58
CA LEU A 300 -18.52 -4.30 3.52
C LEU A 300 -19.60 -3.93 4.55
N ASP A 301 -19.21 -3.81 5.81
CA ASP A 301 -20.10 -3.38 6.88
C ASP A 301 -20.40 -1.88 6.78
N SER A 302 -21.66 -1.48 6.96
CA SER A 302 -22.07 -0.07 6.86
C SER A 302 -21.36 0.83 7.89
N ASP A 303 -21.18 0.33 9.12
CA ASP A 303 -20.45 1.07 10.16
C ASP A 303 -18.97 1.26 9.79
N GLN A 304 -18.34 0.25 9.15
CA GLN A 304 -16.96 0.37 8.67
C GLN A 304 -16.85 1.41 7.54
N ILE A 305 -17.82 1.48 6.64
CA ILE A 305 -17.88 2.48 5.56
C ILE A 305 -18.04 3.88 6.18
N ILE A 306 -19.04 4.07 7.04
CA ILE A 306 -19.38 5.36 7.64
C ILE A 306 -18.24 5.89 8.52
N ARG A 307 -17.68 5.03 9.38
CA ARG A 307 -16.65 5.39 10.37
C ARG A 307 -15.23 5.24 9.88
N SER A 308 -15.03 4.95 8.59
CA SER A 308 -13.68 4.84 8.01
C SER A 308 -12.85 6.10 8.33
N PRO A 309 -11.64 5.96 8.88
CA PRO A 309 -10.83 7.13 9.25
C PRO A 309 -10.09 7.75 8.05
N TRP A 310 -10.22 7.17 6.86
CA TRP A 310 -9.40 7.52 5.71
C TRP A 310 -9.85 8.82 5.06
N GLY A 311 -8.99 9.87 5.10
CA GLY A 311 -9.28 11.16 4.51
C GLY A 311 -9.34 11.15 2.98
N ASN A 312 -8.75 10.14 2.33
CA ASN A 312 -8.85 9.92 0.88
C ASN A 312 -10.18 9.28 0.46
N LEU A 313 -10.91 8.63 1.36
CA LEU A 313 -12.27 8.14 1.15
C LEU A 313 -13.25 9.24 1.55
N ARG A 314 -13.67 10.06 0.60
CA ARG A 314 -14.52 11.22 0.83
C ARG A 314 -15.94 10.80 1.23
N ALA A 315 -16.71 11.68 1.84
CA ALA A 315 -18.08 11.40 2.27
C ALA A 315 -18.95 10.89 1.12
N ARG A 316 -18.79 11.44 -0.08
CA ARG A 316 -19.47 10.98 -1.29
C ARG A 316 -19.11 9.56 -1.70
N ASP A 317 -17.84 9.18 -1.57
CA ASP A 317 -17.40 7.83 -1.92
C ASP A 317 -18.05 6.81 -0.97
N ARG A 318 -18.19 7.18 0.30
CA ARG A 318 -18.94 6.41 1.31
C ARG A 318 -20.42 6.35 0.99
N ALA A 319 -21.04 7.48 0.61
CA ALA A 319 -22.44 7.52 0.17
C ALA A 319 -22.66 6.59 -1.03
N ARG A 320 -21.77 6.62 -2.01
CA ARG A 320 -21.79 5.74 -3.19
C ARG A 320 -21.75 4.26 -2.80
N LEU A 321 -20.88 3.88 -1.87
CA LEU A 321 -20.79 2.50 -1.36
C LEU A 321 -22.06 2.08 -0.63
N LEU A 322 -22.67 2.96 0.18
CA LEU A 322 -23.90 2.71 0.89
C LEU A 322 -25.10 2.57 -0.06
N LEU A 323 -25.18 3.40 -1.10
CA LEU A 323 -26.19 3.28 -2.15
C LEU A 323 -26.07 1.95 -2.90
N TRP A 324 -24.85 1.52 -3.26
CA TRP A 324 -24.62 0.21 -3.87
C TRP A 324 -24.95 -0.94 -2.93
N LYS A 325 -24.82 -0.72 -1.62
CA LYS A 325 -25.25 -1.68 -0.60
C LYS A 325 -26.78 -1.78 -0.48
N GLY A 326 -27.52 -0.87 -1.10
CA GLY A 326 -28.98 -0.85 -1.09
C GLY A 326 -29.62 0.09 -0.08
N CYS A 327 -28.83 1.00 0.52
CA CYS A 327 -29.44 2.10 1.28
C CYS A 327 -30.23 2.98 0.30
N PRO A 328 -31.54 3.22 0.53
CA PRO A 328 -32.38 3.93 -0.44
C PRO A 328 -32.00 5.41 -0.54
N GLU A 329 -31.53 5.99 0.55
CA GLU A 329 -31.15 7.38 0.67
C GLU A 329 -29.92 7.54 1.55
N VAL A 330 -29.02 8.43 1.17
CA VAL A 330 -27.84 8.79 1.95
C VAL A 330 -27.67 10.30 1.93
N ALA A 331 -27.76 10.92 3.10
CA ALA A 331 -27.51 12.35 3.24
C ALA A 331 -26.03 12.60 3.58
N VAL A 332 -25.41 13.52 2.87
CA VAL A 332 -24.07 14.03 3.17
C VAL A 332 -24.23 15.37 3.88
N VAL A 333 -23.69 15.48 5.10
CA VAL A 333 -23.94 16.60 6.00
C VAL A 333 -22.61 17.29 6.36
N ARG A 334 -22.60 18.62 6.38
CA ARG A 334 -21.48 19.45 6.85
C ARG A 334 -21.98 20.49 7.84
N ASP A 335 -21.27 20.64 8.97
CA ASP A 335 -21.55 21.65 9.99
C ASP A 335 -23.03 21.72 10.44
N GLY A 336 -23.73 20.59 10.37
CA GLY A 336 -25.13 20.51 10.70
C GLY A 336 -26.09 20.75 9.51
N GLU A 337 -25.60 21.09 8.32
CA GLU A 337 -26.43 21.29 7.13
C GLU A 337 -26.30 20.13 6.14
N VAL A 338 -27.41 19.73 5.51
CA VAL A 338 -27.43 18.76 4.43
C VAL A 338 -26.83 19.42 3.19
N MET A 339 -25.66 18.94 2.79
CA MET A 339 -24.98 19.41 1.58
C MET A 339 -25.51 18.70 0.35
N GLU A 340 -25.93 17.45 0.50
CA GLU A 340 -26.36 16.62 -0.60
C GLU A 340 -27.24 15.46 -0.10
N LEU A 341 -28.36 15.24 -0.76
CA LEU A 341 -29.18 14.04 -0.63
C LEU A 341 -28.87 13.14 -1.83
N CYS A 342 -28.28 11.99 -1.56
CA CYS A 342 -27.98 10.97 -2.57
C CYS A 342 -29.10 9.92 -2.54
N THR A 343 -29.77 9.70 -3.66
CA THR A 343 -30.78 8.66 -3.82
C THR A 343 -30.38 7.70 -4.93
N VAL A 344 -30.85 6.48 -4.85
CA VAL A 344 -30.80 5.57 -5.99
C VAL A 344 -31.89 5.99 -6.95
N GLU A 345 -31.56 6.83 -7.94
CA GLU A 345 -32.46 7.00 -9.09
C GLU A 345 -32.61 5.65 -9.80
N SER A 346 -33.82 5.37 -10.26
CA SER A 346 -34.24 4.13 -10.94
C SER A 346 -33.13 3.56 -11.84
N PRO A 347 -32.97 2.22 -11.88
CA PRO A 347 -31.85 1.55 -12.56
C PRO A 347 -31.70 1.80 -14.05
N SER A 348 -32.58 2.58 -14.67
CA SER A 348 -32.53 2.95 -16.09
C SER A 348 -31.71 4.20 -16.42
N ARG A 349 -31.21 4.94 -15.42
CA ARG A 349 -30.26 6.04 -15.67
C ARG A 349 -28.94 5.64 -15.07
N GLN A 350 -27.96 5.36 -15.93
CA GLN A 350 -26.54 5.32 -15.57
C GLN A 350 -26.26 6.55 -14.74
N ALA A 351 -25.82 6.33 -13.50
CA ALA A 351 -25.34 7.41 -12.68
C ALA A 351 -24.18 8.06 -13.42
N ASP A 352 -24.41 9.22 -14.02
CA ASP A 352 -23.37 10.10 -14.48
C ASP A 352 -22.34 10.23 -13.34
N PRO A 353 -21.05 10.11 -13.60
CA PRO A 353 -20.06 10.34 -12.56
C PRO A 353 -20.26 11.74 -12.03
N LEU A 354 -20.85 11.85 -10.85
CA LEU A 354 -21.13 13.11 -10.19
C LEU A 354 -19.84 13.92 -10.10
N ARG A 355 -19.74 15.00 -10.87
CA ARG A 355 -18.59 15.91 -10.86
C ARG A 355 -18.63 16.73 -9.59
N TYR A 356 -17.54 16.75 -8.85
CA TYR A 356 -17.42 17.53 -7.64
C TYR A 356 -16.08 18.21 -7.48
N ALA A 357 -16.16 19.48 -7.21
CA ALA A 357 -15.11 20.26 -6.55
C ALA A 357 -15.56 20.47 -5.10
N GLY A 358 -14.72 20.15 -4.13
CA GLY A 358 -14.92 20.68 -2.77
C GLY A 358 -14.77 19.69 -1.62
N THR A 359 -13.88 19.97 -0.83
CA THR A 359 -13.53 19.94 0.59
C THR A 359 -14.36 19.08 1.55
N ASP A 360 -13.65 18.56 2.54
CA ASP A 360 -13.99 17.75 3.68
C ASP A 360 -15.44 17.84 4.15
N VAL A 361 -16.17 16.75 3.98
CA VAL A 361 -17.54 16.60 4.46
C VAL A 361 -17.55 15.77 5.73
N GLY A 362 -18.24 16.23 6.77
CA GLY A 362 -18.18 15.69 8.10
C GLY A 362 -19.02 14.45 8.38
N TRP A 363 -20.16 14.21 7.69
CA TRP A 363 -21.17 13.25 8.13
C TRP A 363 -21.88 12.54 6.99
N ILE A 364 -22.30 11.28 7.24
CA ILE A 364 -23.20 10.52 6.38
C ILE A 364 -24.36 10.01 7.22
N LEU A 365 -25.60 10.26 6.79
CA LEU A 365 -26.81 9.72 7.36
C LEU A 365 -27.46 8.76 6.34
N THR A 366 -28.01 7.65 6.79
CA THR A 366 -28.63 6.65 5.95
C THR A 366 -30.10 6.43 6.36
N GLY A 367 -30.99 6.33 5.34
CA GLY A 367 -32.42 6.04 5.51
C GLY A 367 -33.27 7.25 5.86
N ALA A 368 -34.60 7.12 5.61
CA ALA A 368 -35.59 8.18 5.83
C ALA A 368 -35.63 8.71 7.28
N GLU A 369 -35.37 7.83 8.28
CA GLU A 369 -35.26 8.23 9.68
C GLU A 369 -34.07 9.13 9.96
N ALA A 370 -32.95 8.92 9.25
CA ALA A 370 -31.74 9.73 9.40
C ALA A 370 -31.98 11.15 8.87
N VAL A 371 -32.67 11.27 7.73
CA VAL A 371 -33.08 12.57 7.15
C VAL A 371 -34.07 13.27 8.06
N GLN A 372 -35.03 12.56 8.66
CA GLN A 372 -36.01 13.10 9.59
C GLN A 372 -35.37 13.58 10.90
N ARG A 373 -34.44 12.84 11.47
CA ARG A 373 -33.67 13.25 12.67
C ARG A 373 -32.81 14.49 12.39
N TYR A 374 -32.30 14.60 11.20
CA TYR A 374 -31.53 15.77 10.79
C TYR A 374 -32.39 17.05 10.77
N SER A 375 -33.61 16.97 10.27
CA SER A 375 -34.55 18.07 10.31
C SER A 375 -35.00 18.46 11.74
N GLY A 376 -34.67 17.61 12.74
CA GLY A 376 -35.01 17.81 14.16
C GLY A 376 -33.83 18.28 15.06
N GLY A 377 -32.66 18.53 14.52
CA GLY A 377 -31.58 19.23 15.25
C GLY A 377 -30.57 18.39 16.03
N ASP A 378 -30.73 17.08 16.19
CA ASP A 378 -29.75 16.21 16.89
C ASP A 378 -28.99 15.29 15.93
N VAL A 379 -27.91 15.80 15.36
CA VAL A 379 -26.97 15.00 14.58
C VAL A 379 -25.95 14.34 15.52
N PRO A 380 -25.87 13.00 15.60
CA PRO A 380 -24.85 12.34 16.39
C PRO A 380 -23.47 12.71 15.85
N ARG A 381 -22.68 13.42 16.65
CA ARG A 381 -21.28 13.74 16.33
C ARG A 381 -20.48 12.46 16.41
N ILE A 382 -20.16 11.85 15.26
CA ILE A 382 -19.15 10.79 15.17
C ILE A 382 -17.80 11.50 15.32
N PRO A 383 -16.98 11.21 16.31
CA PRO A 383 -15.67 11.83 16.40
C PRO A 383 -14.91 11.42 15.11
N LEU A 384 -14.65 12.41 14.26
CA LEU A 384 -13.56 12.27 13.31
C LEU A 384 -12.36 11.82 14.16
N TRP A 385 -11.57 10.90 13.65
CA TRP A 385 -10.31 10.38 14.18
C TRP A 385 -9.62 11.41 15.12
N PRO A 386 -8.89 10.96 16.15
CA PRO A 386 -8.30 11.85 17.13
C PRO A 386 -7.69 13.02 16.40
N ARG A 387 -8.14 14.21 16.78
CA ARG A 387 -7.83 15.51 16.17
C ARG A 387 -6.52 15.44 15.42
N ARG A 388 -6.50 15.71 14.10
CA ARG A 388 -5.25 15.86 13.36
C ARG A 388 -4.22 16.43 14.33
N PRO A 389 -3.10 15.75 14.61
CA PRO A 389 -2.04 16.45 15.28
C PRO A 389 -1.88 17.69 14.42
N ARG A 390 -1.97 18.88 15.02
CA ARG A 390 -1.77 20.13 14.29
C ARG A 390 -0.44 19.93 13.59
N LEU A 391 -0.48 19.67 12.29
CA LEU A 391 0.69 19.78 11.44
C LEU A 391 1.19 21.16 11.78
N GLY A 392 2.35 21.23 12.43
CA GLY A 392 2.97 22.48 12.76
C GLY A 392 2.92 23.26 11.47
N GLN A 393 2.36 24.47 11.50
CA GLN A 393 2.25 25.32 10.35
C GLN A 393 3.68 25.53 9.82
N THR A 394 4.12 24.66 8.94
CA THR A 394 5.15 25.00 7.98
C THR A 394 4.47 26.02 7.11
N ARG A 395 4.74 27.29 7.42
CA ARG A 395 4.36 28.41 6.54
C ARG A 395 4.65 27.94 5.13
N PRO A 396 3.67 28.04 4.19
CA PRO A 396 3.96 27.76 2.80
C PRO A 396 5.16 28.63 2.43
N ALA A 397 6.20 28.00 1.86
CA ALA A 397 7.32 28.73 1.32
C ALA A 397 6.73 29.81 0.42
N ARG A 398 6.93 31.08 0.78
CA ARG A 398 6.52 32.20 -0.06
C ARG A 398 7.21 31.97 -1.39
N THR A 399 6.44 31.64 -2.39
CA THR A 399 6.85 31.70 -3.80
C THR A 399 7.22 33.17 -4.02
N MET A 400 8.51 33.50 -3.92
CA MET A 400 9.01 34.78 -4.33
C MET A 400 8.87 34.85 -5.85
N SER A 401 7.93 35.68 -6.31
CA SER A 401 7.82 35.99 -7.74
C SER A 401 9.16 36.60 -8.21
N LEU A 402 9.56 36.26 -9.42
CA LEU A 402 10.77 36.82 -10.07
C LEU A 402 10.84 38.36 -10.08
N GLN A 403 9.73 39.05 -9.86
CA GLN A 403 9.68 40.53 -9.74
C GLN A 403 10.20 41.04 -8.39
N GLY A 404 10.28 40.25 -7.33
CA GLY A 404 10.81 40.65 -6.03
C GLY A 404 12.34 40.66 -5.95
N LEU A 405 13.03 39.96 -6.86
CA LEU A 405 14.50 39.89 -6.91
C LEU A 405 15.16 41.06 -7.62
N LEU A 406 14.42 41.82 -8.43
CA LEU A 406 14.97 42.95 -9.20
C LEU A 406 14.91 44.33 -8.48
N ARG A 407 14.32 44.41 -7.27
CA ARG A 407 14.22 45.67 -6.51
C ARG A 407 15.24 45.82 -5.34
N ARG A 408 16.24 44.96 -5.23
CA ARG A 408 17.33 45.09 -4.23
C ARG A 408 18.72 45.27 -4.85
N ARG A 409 18.81 45.90 -6.04
CA ARG A 409 20.04 46.51 -6.57
C ARG A 409 19.68 47.86 -7.12
N ARG A 410 19.54 48.83 -6.25
CA ARG A 410 19.82 50.25 -6.40
C ARG A 410 20.05 50.84 -5.03
#